data_a9a5689aab4c724376d27b228eaa5ddb
#
_entry.id   a9a5689aab4c724376d27b228eaa5ddb
#
_cell.length_a   1.000
_cell.length_b   1.000
_cell.length_c   1.000
_cell.angle_alpha   90.00
_cell.angle_beta   90.00
_cell.angle_gamma   90.00
#
_symmetry.space_group_name_H-M   'P 1'
#
loop_
_entity.id
_entity.type
_entity.pdbx_description
1 polymer ?
#
loop_
_entity_poly.entity_id
_entity_poly.type
_entity_poly.pdbx_seq_one_letter_code
_entity_poly.pdbx_strand_id
1 'polypeptide(L)'
;MRRYTTRLWVTALALAVCSLLTIGCHTASLPHSAFVADSVSGFSGKQGTNGWSYGYWDRTADTDKSYSQTTDFQLIRHFGSDPINGLSSRTDFTTGKLWTLQDGVYYTAVWAEGASANGTTKLARQAKVEHWAVRRWVSTVNGPVTISGHAAKILNWGDVDSGQARIVVDGTTVFSAVTHLRDTNSADIVMRGTNYSVNVTVHIGSLVDFLITAGPTETGGAFGPVKFTATIQAAR
;
A
#
# COMPACT_ATOMS: atom_id res chain seq x y z
N MET A 1 -22.09 -14.48 -105.47
CA MET A 1 -21.65 -13.74 -104.31
C MET A 1 -22.20 -14.41 -103.06
N ARG A 2 -21.36 -15.12 -102.26
CA ARG A 2 -21.75 -15.79 -101.02
C ARG A 2 -20.99 -15.11 -99.88
N ARG A 3 -21.69 -14.53 -98.93
CA ARG A 3 -21.15 -13.96 -97.73
C ARG A 3 -21.15 -15.03 -96.60
N TYR A 4 -20.02 -15.34 -96.11
CA TYR A 4 -19.86 -16.19 -94.91
C TYR A 4 -19.87 -15.29 -93.68
N THR A 5 -20.78 -15.53 -92.81
CA THR A 5 -20.84 -14.91 -91.48
C THR A 5 -20.17 -15.85 -90.46
N THR A 6 -19.04 -15.42 -89.91
CA THR A 6 -18.30 -16.14 -88.86
C THR A 6 -18.91 -15.79 -87.53
N ARG A 7 -19.39 -16.77 -86.79
CA ARG A 7 -19.84 -16.64 -85.39
C ARG A 7 -18.63 -16.87 -84.44
N LEU A 8 -18.24 -15.83 -83.69
CA LEU A 8 -17.29 -15.98 -82.54
C LEU A 8 -18.05 -16.49 -81.33
N TRP A 9 -17.58 -17.59 -80.78
CA TRP A 9 -17.96 -18.09 -79.47
C TRP A 9 -17.01 -17.48 -78.41
N VAL A 10 -17.55 -16.65 -77.54
CA VAL A 10 -16.81 -16.14 -76.38
C VAL A 10 -17.06 -17.07 -75.19
N THR A 11 -16.06 -17.87 -74.84
CA THR A 11 -16.09 -18.72 -73.69
C THR A 11 -15.72 -17.83 -72.43
N ALA A 12 -16.71 -17.57 -71.60
CA ALA A 12 -16.51 -16.90 -70.33
C ALA A 12 -15.87 -17.86 -69.29
N LEU A 13 -14.63 -17.62 -68.93
CA LEU A 13 -13.92 -18.33 -67.87
C LEU A 13 -14.28 -17.70 -66.52
N ALA A 14 -15.09 -18.37 -65.70
CA ALA A 14 -15.42 -17.95 -64.37
C ALA A 14 -14.26 -18.34 -63.43
N LEU A 15 -13.45 -17.35 -63.01
CA LEU A 15 -12.50 -17.52 -61.94
C LEU A 15 -13.24 -17.44 -60.57
N ALA A 16 -13.38 -18.58 -59.92
CA ALA A 16 -13.80 -18.63 -58.50
C ALA A 16 -12.63 -18.23 -57.63
N VAL A 17 -12.64 -17.00 -57.09
CA VAL A 17 -11.69 -16.54 -56.06
C VAL A 17 -12.14 -17.10 -54.72
N CYS A 18 -11.48 -18.16 -54.26
CA CYS A 18 -11.68 -18.73 -52.93
C CYS A 18 -10.97 -17.81 -51.90
N SER A 19 -11.71 -16.86 -51.32
CA SER A 19 -11.20 -16.01 -50.23
C SER A 19 -11.11 -16.86 -48.98
N LEU A 20 -9.90 -17.35 -48.64
CA LEU A 20 -9.57 -17.93 -47.34
C LEU A 20 -9.63 -16.81 -46.30
N LEU A 21 -10.74 -16.71 -45.58
CA LEU A 21 -10.87 -15.96 -44.36
C LEU A 21 -10.00 -16.65 -43.30
N THR A 22 -8.75 -16.21 -43.15
CA THR A 22 -7.95 -16.52 -41.97
C THR A 22 -8.56 -15.78 -40.79
N ILE A 23 -9.39 -16.46 -39.98
CA ILE A 23 -9.80 -16.01 -38.68
C ILE A 23 -8.54 -16.04 -37.84
N GLY A 24 -7.81 -14.93 -37.80
CA GLY A 24 -6.72 -14.71 -36.87
C GLY A 24 -7.31 -14.76 -35.47
N CYS A 25 -7.01 -15.85 -34.76
CA CYS A 25 -7.26 -15.93 -33.32
C CYS A 25 -6.38 -14.88 -32.66
N HIS A 26 -6.89 -13.67 -32.54
CA HIS A 26 -6.28 -12.67 -31.69
C HIS A 26 -6.50 -13.17 -30.27
N THR A 27 -5.51 -13.86 -29.71
CA THR A 27 -5.40 -14.02 -28.27
C THR A 27 -5.25 -12.59 -27.74
N ALA A 28 -6.37 -11.99 -27.36
CA ALA A 28 -6.34 -10.74 -26.61
C ALA A 28 -5.49 -11.02 -25.37
N SER A 29 -4.26 -10.51 -25.36
CA SER A 29 -3.45 -10.49 -24.15
C SER A 29 -4.31 -9.75 -23.14
N LEU A 30 -4.64 -10.43 -22.05
CA LEU A 30 -5.37 -9.82 -20.95
C LEU A 30 -4.61 -8.54 -20.57
N PRO A 31 -5.24 -7.36 -20.59
CA PRO A 31 -4.54 -6.12 -20.25
C PRO A 31 -3.92 -6.29 -18.88
N HIS A 32 -2.61 -6.07 -18.75
CA HIS A 32 -1.94 -6.01 -17.46
C HIS A 32 -2.66 -4.98 -16.60
N SER A 33 -2.94 -5.30 -15.34
CA SER A 33 -3.46 -4.31 -14.41
C SER A 33 -2.47 -3.15 -14.37
N ALA A 34 -2.93 -1.93 -14.70
CA ALA A 34 -2.04 -0.79 -14.76
C ALA A 34 -1.55 -0.46 -13.33
N PHE A 35 -0.24 -0.36 -13.17
CA PHE A 35 0.39 0.12 -11.94
C PHE A 35 -0.07 1.55 -11.67
N VAL A 36 -0.46 1.84 -10.44
CA VAL A 36 -0.94 3.16 -10.01
C VAL A 36 0.00 3.78 -8.99
N ALA A 37 0.31 3.07 -7.90
CA ALA A 37 1.19 3.56 -6.86
C ALA A 37 1.83 2.40 -6.06
N ASP A 38 2.97 2.68 -5.45
CA ASP A 38 3.65 1.75 -4.55
C ASP A 38 4.24 2.51 -3.37
N SER A 39 4.04 1.97 -2.18
CA SER A 39 4.39 2.64 -0.93
C SER A 39 5.90 2.68 -0.65
N VAL A 40 6.66 1.77 -1.25
CA VAL A 40 8.12 1.68 -1.06
C VAL A 40 8.83 2.55 -2.09
N SER A 41 8.59 2.33 -3.39
CA SER A 41 9.21 3.11 -4.45
C SER A 41 8.71 4.56 -4.50
N GLY A 42 7.49 4.81 -4.01
CA GLY A 42 6.91 6.16 -3.87
C GLY A 42 7.35 6.90 -2.60
N PHE A 43 8.08 6.25 -1.69
CA PHE A 43 8.53 6.88 -0.45
C PHE A 43 9.49 8.04 -0.72
N SER A 44 9.24 9.18 -0.07
CA SER A 44 9.99 10.41 -0.31
C SER A 44 10.20 11.21 0.98
N GLY A 45 11.28 11.98 1.04
CA GLY A 45 11.52 12.99 2.05
C GLY A 45 10.74 14.29 1.83
N LYS A 46 9.79 14.30 0.91
CA LYS A 46 8.89 15.44 0.65
C LYS A 46 7.44 14.96 0.71
N GLN A 47 6.65 15.58 1.57
CA GLN A 47 5.22 15.29 1.72
C GLN A 47 4.46 15.55 0.40
N GLY A 48 3.49 14.69 0.09
CA GLY A 48 2.64 14.77 -1.10
C GLY A 48 3.27 14.27 -2.40
N THR A 49 4.55 13.84 -2.40
CA THR A 49 5.20 13.30 -3.60
C THR A 49 4.49 12.02 -4.05
N ASN A 50 4.11 11.95 -5.32
CA ASN A 50 3.36 10.82 -5.90
C ASN A 50 2.06 10.48 -5.14
N GLY A 51 1.44 11.49 -4.52
CA GLY A 51 0.25 11.34 -3.69
C GLY A 51 0.51 10.84 -2.27
N TRP A 52 1.75 10.51 -1.90
CA TRP A 52 2.09 9.96 -0.58
C TRP A 52 2.39 11.05 0.45
N SER A 53 1.80 10.92 1.63
CA SER A 53 2.06 11.74 2.81
C SER A 53 2.23 10.86 4.04
N TYR A 54 2.98 11.36 5.01
CA TYR A 54 3.40 10.61 6.19
C TYR A 54 3.02 11.39 7.44
N GLY A 55 2.26 10.77 8.30
CA GLY A 55 1.66 11.43 9.44
C GLY A 55 1.40 10.49 10.60
N TYR A 56 0.59 10.96 11.50
CA TYR A 56 0.14 10.23 12.68
C TYR A 56 -1.25 10.73 13.10
N TRP A 57 -1.89 9.95 13.93
CA TRP A 57 -3.05 10.32 14.71
C TRP A 57 -2.70 10.29 16.20
N ASP A 58 -2.87 11.41 16.89
CA ASP A 58 -2.76 11.47 18.35
C ASP A 58 -4.08 11.02 18.98
N ARG A 59 -4.19 9.70 19.19
CA ARG A 59 -5.38 9.11 19.79
C ARG A 59 -5.55 9.51 21.25
N THR A 60 -4.49 9.90 21.95
CA THR A 60 -4.60 10.37 23.33
C THR A 60 -5.27 11.74 23.42
N ALA A 61 -4.94 12.65 22.53
CA ALA A 61 -5.53 13.97 22.45
C ALA A 61 -6.96 13.97 21.86
N ASP A 62 -7.26 12.99 21.02
CA ASP A 62 -8.58 12.85 20.42
C ASP A 62 -9.65 12.46 21.46
N THR A 63 -10.77 13.19 21.48
CA THR A 63 -11.81 13.02 22.50
C THR A 63 -12.72 11.85 22.25
N ASP A 64 -13.03 11.53 20.98
CA ASP A 64 -13.93 10.45 20.62
C ASP A 64 -13.22 9.12 20.35
N LYS A 65 -11.87 9.14 20.24
CA LYS A 65 -11.02 7.97 19.96
C LYS A 65 -11.37 7.25 18.67
N SER A 66 -12.01 7.95 17.74
CA SER A 66 -12.48 7.42 16.47
C SER A 66 -11.77 8.11 15.31
N TYR A 67 -10.93 7.38 14.60
CA TYR A 67 -10.11 7.95 13.53
C TYR A 67 -10.95 8.52 12.39
N SER A 68 -10.82 9.82 12.17
CA SER A 68 -11.35 10.55 11.02
C SER A 68 -10.21 11.01 10.10
N GLN A 69 -10.24 10.58 8.86
CA GLN A 69 -9.20 10.90 7.86
C GLN A 69 -9.06 12.42 7.61
N THR A 70 -10.12 13.18 7.82
CA THR A 70 -10.18 14.60 7.53
C THR A 70 -9.70 15.49 8.69
N THR A 71 -9.90 15.05 9.93
CA THR A 71 -9.62 15.87 11.13
C THR A 71 -8.41 15.40 11.91
N ASP A 72 -8.10 14.09 11.90
CA ASP A 72 -7.16 13.51 12.86
C ASP A 72 -5.79 13.20 12.26
N PHE A 73 -5.69 13.19 10.95
CA PHE A 73 -4.41 13.02 10.29
C PHE A 73 -3.53 14.27 10.44
N GLN A 74 -2.42 14.12 11.16
CA GLN A 74 -1.42 15.15 11.37
C GLN A 74 -0.13 14.81 10.64
N LEU A 75 0.42 15.75 9.86
CA LEU A 75 1.68 15.54 9.14
C LEU A 75 2.86 15.47 10.13
N ILE A 76 3.72 14.48 9.96
CA ILE A 76 5.05 14.49 10.54
C ILE A 76 5.90 15.48 9.74
N ARG A 77 6.63 16.36 10.43
CA ARG A 77 7.34 17.48 9.80
C ARG A 77 8.84 17.22 9.62
N HIS A 78 9.41 16.32 10.39
CA HIS A 78 10.85 16.03 10.32
C HIS A 78 11.11 14.77 9.50
N PHE A 79 12.00 14.89 8.51
CA PHE A 79 12.52 13.79 7.72
C PHE A 79 14.04 13.72 7.86
N GLY A 80 14.57 12.59 8.32
CA GLY A 80 16.00 12.42 8.54
C GLY A 80 16.32 11.16 9.31
N SER A 81 17.44 11.18 9.99
CA SER A 81 17.81 10.13 10.96
C SER A 81 17.01 10.30 12.24
N ASP A 82 16.70 9.21 12.92
CA ASP A 82 16.18 9.23 14.28
C ASP A 82 17.35 9.11 15.27
N PRO A 83 17.81 10.22 15.86
CA PRO A 83 19.00 10.22 16.71
C PRO A 83 18.76 9.59 18.09
N ILE A 84 17.50 9.39 18.50
CA ILE A 84 17.16 9.11 19.90
C ILE A 84 16.74 7.66 20.10
N ASN A 85 15.92 7.13 19.19
CA ASN A 85 15.36 5.79 19.31
C ASN A 85 16.19 4.73 18.59
N GLY A 86 17.20 5.13 17.83
CA GLY A 86 18.06 4.24 17.07
C GLY A 86 17.38 3.52 15.93
N LEU A 87 16.15 3.90 15.56
CA LEU A 87 15.40 3.25 14.46
C LEU A 87 16.12 3.44 13.13
N SER A 88 16.68 4.61 12.88
CA SER A 88 17.40 4.93 11.64
C SER A 88 18.73 4.18 11.49
N SER A 89 19.29 3.63 12.56
CA SER A 89 20.50 2.81 12.49
C SER A 89 20.25 1.33 12.21
N ARG A 90 18.98 0.93 12.15
CA ARG A 90 18.56 -0.45 11.92
C ARG A 90 18.46 -0.75 10.44
N THR A 91 19.52 -1.31 9.88
CA THR A 91 19.59 -1.68 8.45
C THR A 91 18.75 -2.90 8.08
N ASP A 92 18.25 -3.62 9.06
CA ASP A 92 17.39 -4.80 8.91
C ASP A 92 15.96 -4.43 8.48
N PHE A 93 15.51 -3.17 8.66
CA PHE A 93 14.17 -2.77 8.28
C PHE A 93 14.03 -1.32 7.75
N THR A 94 15.07 -0.51 7.76
CA THR A 94 15.01 0.88 7.26
C THR A 94 16.23 1.26 6.45
N THR A 95 16.06 2.20 5.52
CA THR A 95 17.15 2.79 4.72
C THR A 95 17.92 3.89 5.46
N GLY A 96 17.67 4.08 6.76
CA GLY A 96 18.33 5.08 7.59
C GLY A 96 17.68 6.46 7.58
N LYS A 97 16.68 6.70 6.71
CA LYS A 97 15.89 7.94 6.70
C LYS A 97 14.42 7.65 6.89
N LEU A 98 13.79 8.41 7.75
CA LEU A 98 12.39 8.23 8.13
C LEU A 98 11.73 9.55 8.51
N TRP A 99 10.41 9.58 8.49
CA TRP A 99 9.61 10.63 9.07
C TRP A 99 9.43 10.36 10.56
N THR A 100 9.74 11.33 11.44
CA THR A 100 9.68 11.19 12.90
C THR A 100 9.28 12.49 13.58
N LEU A 101 8.72 12.41 14.77
CA LEU A 101 8.32 13.58 15.57
C LEU A 101 9.52 14.33 16.21
N GLN A 102 10.72 13.78 16.17
CA GLN A 102 12.00 14.42 16.52
C GLN A 102 12.17 14.86 18.00
N ASP A 103 11.21 14.60 18.87
CA ASP A 103 11.28 15.05 20.26
C ASP A 103 11.91 14.03 21.23
N GLY A 104 12.27 12.87 20.71
CA GLY A 104 13.01 11.85 21.42
C GLY A 104 12.27 11.06 22.46
N VAL A 105 10.98 11.30 22.61
CA VAL A 105 10.12 10.60 23.57
C VAL A 105 9.04 9.79 22.87
N TYR A 106 8.82 10.00 21.55
CA TYR A 106 7.86 9.26 20.74
C TYR A 106 8.55 8.31 19.78
N TYR A 107 8.06 7.09 19.73
CA TYR A 107 8.50 6.07 18.77
C TYR A 107 7.70 6.11 17.45
N THR A 108 6.90 7.16 17.26
CA THR A 108 6.11 7.36 16.04
C THR A 108 7.01 7.71 14.89
N ALA A 109 7.07 6.81 13.91
CA ALA A 109 7.89 6.97 12.72
C ALA A 109 7.29 6.27 11.51
N VAL A 110 7.61 6.74 10.30
CA VAL A 110 7.27 6.12 9.03
C VAL A 110 8.49 6.10 8.12
N TRP A 111 8.84 4.93 7.58
CA TRP A 111 9.92 4.71 6.62
C TRP A 111 9.40 3.99 5.38
N ALA A 112 10.24 3.72 4.39
CA ALA A 112 9.80 3.17 3.10
C ALA A 112 8.97 1.88 3.25
N GLU A 113 9.45 0.91 4.02
CA GLU A 113 8.86 -0.41 4.13
C GLU A 113 7.85 -0.55 5.27
N GLY A 114 7.72 0.46 6.15
CA GLY A 114 6.88 0.30 7.33
C GLY A 114 6.69 1.54 8.18
N ALA A 115 6.24 1.31 9.40
CA ALA A 115 6.02 2.35 10.39
C ALA A 115 6.13 1.80 11.82
N SER A 116 6.28 2.71 12.77
CA SER A 116 6.19 2.45 14.21
C SER A 116 5.17 3.39 14.83
N ALA A 117 4.29 2.87 15.63
CA ALA A 117 3.38 3.62 16.48
C ALA A 117 4.00 3.86 17.85
N ASN A 118 3.50 4.85 18.60
CA ASN A 118 3.84 5.06 20.01
C ASN A 118 2.66 4.61 20.87
N GLY A 119 2.93 3.81 21.90
CA GLY A 119 1.91 3.31 22.81
C GLY A 119 1.99 3.94 24.20
N THR A 120 1.03 3.59 25.04
CA THR A 120 0.92 4.10 26.41
C THR A 120 1.68 3.25 27.44
N THR A 121 2.12 2.05 27.05
CA THR A 121 2.93 1.18 27.91
C THR A 121 4.34 1.76 28.07
N LYS A 122 4.79 1.87 29.30
CA LYS A 122 6.02 2.57 29.63
C LYS A 122 7.27 1.78 29.25
N LEU A 123 7.93 2.18 28.18
CA LEU A 123 9.37 1.96 28.02
C LEU A 123 10.13 3.13 28.63
N ALA A 124 11.39 2.89 29.04
CA ALA A 124 12.23 3.95 29.54
C ALA A 124 12.33 5.09 28.51
N ARG A 125 12.03 6.31 28.90
CA ARG A 125 11.99 7.53 28.10
C ARG A 125 10.80 7.67 27.10
N GLN A 126 9.87 6.75 27.05
CA GLN A 126 8.70 6.86 26.19
C GLN A 126 7.62 7.75 26.82
N ALA A 127 7.08 8.68 26.05
CA ALA A 127 5.88 9.42 26.45
C ALA A 127 4.67 8.49 26.48
N LYS A 128 3.83 8.63 27.52
CA LYS A 128 2.59 7.85 27.66
C LYS A 128 1.46 8.43 26.81
N VAL A 129 1.69 8.52 25.51
CA VAL A 129 0.76 9.04 24.53
C VAL A 129 0.57 7.99 23.44
N GLU A 130 -0.64 7.73 23.03
CA GLU A 130 -0.93 6.81 21.96
C GLU A 130 -0.98 7.56 20.63
N HIS A 131 0.02 7.29 19.78
CA HIS A 131 0.03 7.72 18.40
C HIS A 131 -0.06 6.52 17.48
N TRP A 132 -0.97 6.56 16.52
CA TRP A 132 -0.98 5.62 15.41
C TRP A 132 -0.20 6.23 14.25
N ALA A 133 0.77 5.51 13.72
CA ALA A 133 1.49 5.98 12.54
C ALA A 133 0.63 5.81 11.30
N VAL A 134 0.61 6.82 10.43
CA VAL A 134 -0.25 6.84 9.25
C VAL A 134 0.56 7.17 8.01
N ARG A 135 0.47 6.31 7.00
CA ARG A 135 0.88 6.62 5.63
C ARG A 135 -0.38 6.85 4.82
N ARG A 136 -0.50 8.01 4.18
CA ARG A 136 -1.65 8.38 3.34
C ARG A 136 -1.27 8.39 1.88
N TRP A 137 -2.10 7.77 1.05
CA TRP A 137 -2.09 8.01 -0.38
C TRP A 137 -3.37 8.74 -0.80
N VAL A 138 -3.20 9.80 -1.59
CA VAL A 138 -4.31 10.51 -2.23
C VAL A 138 -4.44 10.00 -3.64
N SER A 139 -5.60 9.46 -3.99
CA SER A 139 -5.81 8.86 -5.30
C SER A 139 -5.71 9.86 -6.44
N THR A 140 -4.97 9.48 -7.47
CA THR A 140 -4.83 10.22 -8.74
C THR A 140 -5.69 9.61 -9.86
N VAL A 141 -6.47 8.56 -9.54
CA VAL A 141 -7.29 7.81 -10.52
C VAL A 141 -8.72 7.68 -10.04
N ASN A 142 -9.61 7.40 -10.97
CA ASN A 142 -11.01 7.01 -10.71
C ASN A 142 -11.21 5.54 -11.06
N GLY A 143 -12.03 4.85 -10.29
CA GLY A 143 -12.49 3.49 -10.59
C GLY A 143 -11.99 2.44 -9.60
N PRO A 144 -12.20 1.16 -9.93
CA PRO A 144 -11.79 0.06 -9.08
C PRO A 144 -10.27 -0.09 -9.07
N VAL A 145 -9.70 -0.28 -7.88
CA VAL A 145 -8.28 -0.60 -7.67
C VAL A 145 -8.15 -1.80 -6.76
N THR A 146 -7.07 -2.56 -6.96
CA THR A 146 -6.62 -3.58 -6.03
C THR A 146 -5.46 -3.01 -5.21
N ILE A 147 -5.60 -3.02 -3.89
CA ILE A 147 -4.53 -2.67 -2.95
C ILE A 147 -4.01 -3.98 -2.37
N SER A 148 -2.75 -4.31 -2.64
CA SER A 148 -2.12 -5.53 -2.17
C SER A 148 -0.79 -5.25 -1.49
N GLY A 149 -0.38 -6.11 -0.57
CA GLY A 149 0.86 -5.92 0.14
C GLY A 149 1.09 -6.92 1.26
N HIS A 150 1.93 -6.52 2.19
CA HIS A 150 2.34 -7.36 3.30
C HIS A 150 2.42 -6.55 4.60
N ALA A 151 1.89 -7.11 5.68
CA ALA A 151 1.98 -6.57 7.03
C ALA A 151 2.64 -7.59 7.95
N ALA A 152 3.75 -7.21 8.60
CA ALA A 152 4.49 -8.10 9.50
C ALA A 152 5.15 -7.32 10.63
N LYS A 153 5.22 -7.90 11.82
CA LYS A 153 6.06 -7.37 12.91
C LYS A 153 7.53 -7.61 12.56
N ILE A 154 8.38 -6.61 12.76
CA ILE A 154 9.79 -6.67 12.34
C ILE A 154 10.71 -7.12 13.47
N LEU A 155 10.45 -6.76 14.73
CA LEU A 155 11.37 -7.00 15.83
C LEU A 155 10.71 -7.80 16.95
N ASN A 156 11.53 -8.68 17.55
CA ASN A 156 11.24 -9.36 18.79
C ASN A 156 11.95 -8.60 19.94
N TRP A 157 11.50 -7.40 20.26
CA TRP A 157 11.95 -6.68 21.44
C TRP A 157 11.06 -7.03 22.62
N GLY A 158 11.33 -8.18 23.24
CA GLY A 158 10.56 -8.66 24.38
C GLY A 158 9.10 -8.97 24.03
N ASP A 159 8.29 -9.10 25.06
CA ASP A 159 6.85 -9.38 24.96
C ASP A 159 6.01 -8.14 24.61
N VAL A 160 6.55 -7.23 23.79
CA VAL A 160 5.77 -6.07 23.32
C VAL A 160 4.69 -6.52 22.37
N ASP A 161 3.49 -6.10 22.67
CA ASP A 161 2.28 -6.42 21.93
C ASP A 161 2.44 -6.16 20.43
N SER A 162 1.81 -7.01 19.65
CA SER A 162 1.74 -6.85 18.21
C SER A 162 0.92 -5.62 17.85
N GLY A 163 1.39 -4.79 16.93
CA GLY A 163 0.59 -3.72 16.37
C GLY A 163 -0.53 -4.29 15.49
N GLN A 164 -1.51 -3.47 15.16
CA GLN A 164 -2.51 -3.78 14.16
C GLN A 164 -2.27 -2.92 12.92
N ALA A 165 -2.29 -3.56 11.75
CA ALA A 165 -2.28 -2.89 10.46
C ALA A 165 -3.72 -2.68 9.99
N ARG A 166 -4.08 -1.46 9.58
CA ARG A 166 -5.41 -1.13 9.04
C ARG A 166 -5.28 -0.36 7.73
N ILE A 167 -6.24 -0.56 6.83
CA ILE A 167 -6.42 0.28 5.65
C ILE A 167 -7.80 0.91 5.74
N VAL A 168 -7.85 2.23 5.65
CA VAL A 168 -9.08 3.03 5.64
C VAL A 168 -9.16 3.77 4.31
N VAL A 169 -10.29 3.63 3.62
CA VAL A 169 -10.57 4.31 2.36
C VAL A 169 -11.82 5.16 2.55
N ASP A 170 -11.70 6.47 2.39
CA ASP A 170 -12.78 7.44 2.52
C ASP A 170 -13.67 7.19 3.76
N GLY A 171 -13.03 7.00 4.93
CA GLY A 171 -13.67 6.75 6.21
C GLY A 171 -14.07 5.29 6.48
N THR A 172 -13.93 4.38 5.51
CA THR A 172 -14.30 2.97 5.67
C THR A 172 -13.07 2.10 5.88
N THR A 173 -13.03 1.31 6.95
CA THR A 173 -11.98 0.29 7.14
C THR A 173 -12.22 -0.87 6.18
N VAL A 174 -11.27 -1.09 5.26
CA VAL A 174 -11.35 -2.14 4.23
C VAL A 174 -10.43 -3.33 4.52
N PHE A 175 -9.46 -3.14 5.42
CA PHE A 175 -8.55 -4.19 5.89
C PHE A 175 -8.17 -3.94 7.34
N SER A 176 -8.04 -5.01 8.11
CA SER A 176 -7.51 -4.99 9.48
C SER A 176 -6.87 -6.34 9.79
N ALA A 177 -5.63 -6.32 10.27
CA ALA A 177 -4.95 -7.53 10.72
C ALA A 177 -4.03 -7.22 11.89
N VAL A 178 -4.02 -8.13 12.89
CA VAL A 178 -3.03 -8.09 13.96
C VAL A 178 -1.70 -8.62 13.41
N THR A 179 -0.63 -7.85 13.56
CA THR A 179 0.71 -8.28 13.18
C THR A 179 1.26 -9.14 14.30
N HIS A 180 1.11 -10.45 14.16
CA HIS A 180 1.54 -11.39 15.18
C HIS A 180 3.06 -11.45 15.33
N LEU A 181 3.46 -11.72 16.56
CA LEU A 181 4.78 -12.18 16.90
C LEU A 181 5.11 -13.52 16.21
N ARG A 182 6.37 -13.73 16.03
CA ARG A 182 7.11 -14.93 15.75
C ARG A 182 6.40 -16.22 16.19
N ASP A 183 6.47 -17.26 15.34
CA ASP A 183 6.41 -18.64 15.81
C ASP A 183 7.65 -18.92 16.69
N THR A 184 7.44 -19.14 17.98
CA THR A 184 8.49 -19.31 19.01
C THR A 184 9.40 -20.51 18.80
N ASN A 185 9.14 -21.35 17.80
CA ASN A 185 9.85 -22.59 17.55
C ASN A 185 10.85 -22.54 16.39
N SER A 186 11.05 -21.42 15.72
CA SER A 186 12.01 -21.28 14.63
C SER A 186 13.24 -20.50 15.07
N ALA A 187 14.44 -21.08 14.89
CA ALA A 187 15.71 -20.39 15.09
C ALA A 187 15.92 -19.27 14.04
N ASP A 188 15.20 -19.31 12.94
CA ASP A 188 15.22 -18.28 11.92
C ASP A 188 14.20 -17.19 12.24
N ILE A 189 14.65 -15.93 12.14
CA ILE A 189 13.79 -14.75 12.24
C ILE A 189 12.94 -14.66 10.96
N VAL A 190 12.06 -15.63 10.76
CA VAL A 190 11.10 -15.58 9.67
C VAL A 190 9.97 -14.65 10.13
N MET A 191 9.92 -13.47 9.55
CA MET A 191 8.82 -12.53 9.74
C MET A 191 7.55 -13.15 9.15
N ARG A 192 6.78 -13.83 9.98
CA ARG A 192 5.44 -14.28 9.60
C ARG A 192 4.52 -13.08 9.62
N GLY A 193 4.25 -12.55 8.45
CA GLY A 193 3.26 -11.51 8.25
C GLY A 193 2.03 -12.06 7.54
N THR A 194 1.09 -11.17 7.32
CA THR A 194 -0.11 -11.42 6.54
C THR A 194 0.01 -10.72 5.19
N ASN A 195 -0.06 -11.49 4.11
CA ASN A 195 -0.30 -10.93 2.79
C ASN A 195 -1.75 -10.52 2.70
N TYR A 196 -2.01 -9.39 2.09
CA TYR A 196 -3.37 -8.91 1.88
C TYR A 196 -3.59 -8.47 0.44
N SER A 197 -4.86 -8.52 0.04
CA SER A 197 -5.32 -8.01 -1.25
C SER A 197 -6.79 -7.61 -1.08
N VAL A 198 -7.09 -6.34 -1.29
CA VAL A 198 -8.43 -5.78 -1.18
C VAL A 198 -8.80 -5.00 -2.43
N ASN A 199 -10.03 -5.17 -2.89
CA ASN A 199 -10.57 -4.42 -4.01
C ASN A 199 -11.45 -3.30 -3.48
N VAL A 200 -11.19 -2.07 -3.93
CA VAL A 200 -11.95 -0.88 -3.53
C VAL A 200 -12.18 0.00 -4.75
N THR A 201 -13.21 0.83 -4.70
CA THR A 201 -13.41 1.89 -5.70
C THR A 201 -12.91 3.20 -5.11
N VAL A 202 -12.08 3.91 -5.88
CA VAL A 202 -11.56 5.23 -5.51
C VAL A 202 -11.95 6.28 -6.55
N HIS A 203 -11.90 7.53 -6.14
CA HIS A 203 -12.02 8.69 -7.00
C HIS A 203 -10.75 9.54 -6.91
N ILE A 204 -10.51 10.42 -7.86
CA ILE A 204 -9.43 11.42 -7.73
C ILE A 204 -9.67 12.21 -6.46
N GLY A 205 -8.68 12.21 -5.56
CA GLY A 205 -8.78 12.83 -4.23
C GLY A 205 -9.24 11.90 -3.11
N SER A 206 -9.66 10.67 -3.39
CA SER A 206 -9.95 9.67 -2.34
C SER A 206 -8.75 9.48 -1.43
N LEU A 207 -9.00 9.40 -0.13
CA LEU A 207 -7.99 9.20 0.90
C LEU A 207 -7.84 7.70 1.21
N VAL A 208 -6.64 7.19 1.05
CA VAL A 208 -6.29 5.81 1.43
C VAL A 208 -5.22 5.87 2.51
N ASP A 209 -5.59 5.54 3.74
CA ASP A 209 -4.70 5.56 4.89
C ASP A 209 -4.30 4.16 5.31
N PHE A 210 -3.01 3.98 5.48
CA PHE A 210 -2.37 2.78 6.02
C PHE A 210 -1.91 3.10 7.43
N LEU A 211 -2.63 2.55 8.42
CA LEU A 211 -2.40 2.85 9.83
C LEU A 211 -1.72 1.69 10.54
N ILE A 212 -0.79 2.01 11.41
CA ILE A 212 -0.19 1.09 12.39
C ILE A 212 -0.56 1.56 13.78
N THR A 213 -1.18 0.66 14.55
CA THR A 213 -1.52 0.90 15.96
C THR A 213 -0.41 0.43 16.89
N ALA A 214 -0.42 0.91 18.14
CA ALA A 214 0.58 0.57 19.14
C ALA A 214 0.35 -0.80 19.81
N GLY A 215 -0.76 -1.46 19.57
CA GLY A 215 -1.10 -2.75 20.18
C GLY A 215 -2.15 -3.52 19.39
N PRO A 216 -2.40 -4.79 19.76
CA PRO A 216 -3.36 -5.65 19.06
C PRO A 216 -4.81 -5.26 19.32
N THR A 217 -5.02 -4.52 20.38
CA THR A 217 -6.30 -3.96 20.79
C THR A 217 -6.18 -2.45 20.83
N GLU A 218 -7.29 -1.75 20.79
CA GLU A 218 -7.35 -0.28 20.86
C GLU A 218 -6.96 0.29 22.25
N THR A 219 -6.37 -0.53 23.12
CA THR A 219 -6.08 -0.22 24.52
C THR A 219 -4.63 0.13 24.81
N GLY A 220 -3.85 0.47 23.80
CA GLY A 220 -2.48 0.95 23.96
C GLY A 220 -1.47 -0.15 24.32
N GLY A 221 -0.54 -0.39 23.43
CA GLY A 221 0.64 -1.22 23.66
C GLY A 221 1.87 -0.36 23.92
N ALA A 222 3.06 -0.96 23.88
CA ALA A 222 4.32 -0.23 23.99
C ALA A 222 4.61 0.50 22.67
N PHE A 223 5.31 -0.10 21.79
CA PHE A 223 5.53 0.28 20.40
C PHE A 223 5.95 -0.97 19.64
N GLY A 224 5.87 -0.93 18.34
CA GLY A 224 6.38 -2.04 17.56
C GLY A 224 6.56 -1.61 16.11
N PRO A 225 7.78 -1.72 15.58
CA PRO A 225 8.00 -1.50 14.17
C PRO A 225 7.31 -2.62 13.38
N VAL A 226 6.52 -2.20 12.40
CA VAL A 226 5.74 -3.08 11.53
C VAL A 226 6.14 -2.80 10.09
N LYS A 227 6.50 -3.84 9.35
CA LYS A 227 6.55 -3.79 7.90
C LYS A 227 5.11 -3.68 7.38
N PHE A 228 4.83 -2.68 6.59
CA PHE A 228 3.51 -2.49 6.00
C PHE A 228 3.68 -1.85 4.62
N THR A 229 3.78 -2.69 3.62
CA THR A 229 3.96 -2.28 2.22
C THR A 229 2.66 -2.40 1.45
N ALA A 230 2.48 -1.54 0.45
CA ALA A 230 1.31 -1.55 -0.41
C ALA A 230 1.68 -1.26 -1.87
N THR A 231 1.12 -2.04 -2.77
CA THR A 231 1.08 -1.78 -4.21
C THR A 231 -0.38 -1.57 -4.61
N ILE A 232 -0.66 -0.52 -5.36
CA ILE A 232 -1.98 -0.15 -5.85
C ILE A 232 -1.99 -0.31 -7.37
N GLN A 233 -2.94 -1.09 -7.87
CA GLN A 233 -3.11 -1.37 -9.29
C GLN A 233 -4.55 -1.10 -9.70
N ALA A 234 -4.78 -0.58 -10.90
CA ALA A 234 -6.12 -0.49 -11.45
C ALA A 234 -6.70 -1.90 -11.56
N ALA A 235 -7.86 -2.15 -10.96
CA ALA A 235 -8.59 -3.40 -11.14
C ALA A 235 -9.29 -3.39 -12.51
N ARG A 236 -9.57 -4.58 -13.00
CA ARG A 236 -10.26 -4.77 -14.30
C ARG A 236 -11.76 -4.77 -14.10
#